data_be15f138569c0e328db1ba5ef3f9c078
#
_entry.id   be15f138569c0e328db1ba5ef3f9c078
#
_cell.length_a   1.000
_cell.length_b   1.000
_cell.length_c   1.000
_cell.angle_alpha   90.00
_cell.angle_beta   90.00
_cell.angle_gamma   90.00
#
_symmetry.space_group_name_H-M   'P 1'
#
loop_
_entity.id
_entity.type
_entity.pdbx_description
1 polymer ?
#
loop_
_entity_poly.entity_id
_entity_poly.type
_entity_poly.pdbx_seq_one_letter_code
_entity_poly.pdbx_strand_id
1 'polypeptide(L)'
;MSRNNPLFALDVTFSSVIIIGFTQLLSLLFGRIRQPRVIAEVIGGVILGPTVMGRIPNFTNTIFPQTSIHLLTLTSTIGLVFFLFIIGIEIDIGLLKKNAKASLAISAAGLIIPLGLGAAIAVPIYNNFAEAGVKYGYFILFVAVAVGITAFPVLCRILTETRLLDTTVGVLALSAGIGNDVTGWVLLALTVALVNASTGLVALYVLLTGIGFTIFLLLPGRWAFRWLARRTGSLEKGEPTAFMMTVTLIVVLMSAFFTDIIGIHPIFGH
;
A
#
# COMPACT_ATOMS: atom_id res chain seq x y z
N MET A 1 -26.82 13.76 13.06
CA MET A 1 -27.23 12.38 12.84
C MET A 1 -26.50 11.50 13.84
N SER A 2 -27.24 10.76 14.67
CA SER A 2 -26.79 10.17 15.94
C SER A 2 -25.70 9.10 15.76
N ARG A 3 -24.53 9.34 16.37
CA ARG A 3 -23.40 8.39 16.51
C ARG A 3 -23.72 7.12 17.34
N ASN A 4 -24.94 7.00 17.87
CA ASN A 4 -25.36 5.94 18.79
C ASN A 4 -26.32 4.92 18.14
N ASN A 5 -26.29 4.73 16.83
CA ASN A 5 -27.12 3.70 16.22
C ASN A 5 -26.38 2.33 16.30
N PRO A 6 -26.88 1.37 17.09
CA PRO A 6 -26.28 0.03 17.20
C PRO A 6 -26.23 -0.70 15.85
N LEU A 7 -27.06 -0.30 14.89
CA LEU A 7 -27.04 -0.81 13.50
C LEU A 7 -25.74 -0.49 12.75
N PHE A 8 -25.05 0.58 13.13
CA PHE A 8 -23.82 1.01 12.46
C PHE A 8 -22.67 -0.02 12.57
N ALA A 9 -22.47 -0.59 13.76
CA ALA A 9 -21.46 -1.65 13.95
C ALA A 9 -21.87 -2.96 13.23
N LEU A 10 -23.17 -3.24 13.16
CA LEU A 10 -23.72 -4.37 12.43
C LEU A 10 -23.51 -4.22 10.92
N ASP A 11 -23.67 -3.03 10.36
CA ASP A 11 -23.46 -2.78 8.92
C ASP A 11 -22.00 -3.02 8.51
N VAL A 12 -21.03 -2.56 9.32
CA VAL A 12 -19.59 -2.81 9.05
C VAL A 12 -19.27 -4.30 9.15
N THR A 13 -19.79 -4.97 10.16
CA THR A 13 -19.58 -6.40 10.34
C THR A 13 -20.19 -7.18 9.18
N PHE A 14 -21.41 -6.84 8.76
CA PHE A 14 -22.11 -7.47 7.65
C PHE A 14 -21.36 -7.29 6.33
N SER A 15 -20.94 -6.05 6.02
CA SER A 15 -20.11 -5.74 4.85
C SER A 15 -18.81 -6.54 4.84
N SER A 16 -18.12 -6.63 6.00
CA SER A 16 -16.88 -7.39 6.16
C SER A 16 -17.08 -8.88 5.94
N VAL A 17 -18.16 -9.47 6.47
CA VAL A 17 -18.51 -10.89 6.27
C VAL A 17 -18.77 -11.18 4.80
N ILE A 18 -19.49 -10.29 4.10
CA ILE A 18 -19.74 -10.44 2.66
C ILE A 18 -18.43 -10.38 1.87
N ILE A 19 -17.57 -9.40 2.14
CA ILE A 19 -16.27 -9.28 1.47
C ILE A 19 -15.46 -10.56 1.69
N ILE A 20 -15.27 -10.97 2.94
CA ILE A 20 -14.47 -12.15 3.27
C ILE A 20 -15.08 -13.42 2.67
N GLY A 21 -16.38 -13.62 2.83
CA GLY A 21 -17.07 -14.80 2.30
C GLY A 21 -16.99 -14.90 0.78
N PHE A 22 -17.25 -13.79 0.09
CA PHE A 22 -17.20 -13.73 -1.37
C PHE A 22 -15.78 -13.93 -1.92
N THR A 23 -14.79 -13.27 -1.32
CA THR A 23 -13.38 -13.42 -1.74
C THR A 23 -12.85 -14.81 -1.45
N GLN A 24 -13.24 -15.47 -0.34
CA GLN A 24 -12.89 -16.86 -0.07
C GLN A 24 -13.52 -17.80 -1.09
N LEU A 25 -14.78 -17.62 -1.45
CA LEU A 25 -15.43 -18.40 -2.48
C LEU A 25 -14.71 -18.29 -3.84
N LEU A 26 -14.37 -17.06 -4.23
CA LEU A 26 -13.56 -16.81 -5.44
C LEU A 26 -12.18 -17.45 -5.35
N SER A 27 -11.56 -17.42 -4.18
CA SER A 27 -10.25 -18.02 -3.91
C SER A 27 -10.27 -19.54 -4.16
N LEU A 28 -11.35 -20.23 -3.79
CA LEU A 28 -11.53 -21.65 -4.09
C LEU A 28 -11.62 -21.91 -5.60
N LEU A 29 -12.31 -21.05 -6.34
CA LEU A 29 -12.41 -21.16 -7.80
C LEU A 29 -11.05 -20.89 -8.47
N PHE A 30 -10.36 -19.83 -8.07
CA PHE A 30 -9.05 -19.44 -8.61
C PHE A 30 -7.95 -20.43 -8.23
N GLY A 31 -8.07 -21.08 -7.08
CA GLY A 31 -7.18 -22.19 -6.67
C GLY A 31 -7.14 -23.34 -7.67
N ARG A 32 -8.25 -23.63 -8.36
CA ARG A 32 -8.30 -24.66 -9.42
C ARG A 32 -7.45 -24.31 -10.64
N ILE A 33 -7.26 -23.03 -10.92
CA ILE A 33 -6.40 -22.54 -12.00
C ILE A 33 -5.01 -22.12 -11.50
N ARG A 34 -4.66 -22.52 -10.27
CA ARG A 34 -3.36 -22.25 -9.61
C ARG A 34 -3.02 -20.77 -9.48
N GLN A 35 -4.01 -19.90 -9.34
CA GLN A 35 -3.80 -18.49 -9.07
C GLN A 35 -3.67 -18.24 -7.55
N PRO A 36 -2.79 -17.30 -7.12
CA PRO A 36 -2.69 -16.88 -5.73
C PRO A 36 -4.02 -16.30 -5.22
N ARG A 37 -4.30 -16.48 -3.93
CA ARG A 37 -5.54 -15.99 -3.29
C ARG A 37 -5.71 -14.49 -3.41
N VAL A 38 -4.62 -13.73 -3.33
CA VAL A 38 -4.66 -12.28 -3.46
C VAL A 38 -5.29 -11.82 -4.77
N ILE A 39 -5.10 -12.56 -5.86
CA ILE A 39 -5.72 -12.23 -7.16
C ILE A 39 -7.24 -12.36 -7.07
N ALA A 40 -7.73 -13.42 -6.41
CA ALA A 40 -9.16 -13.62 -6.18
C ALA A 40 -9.75 -12.53 -5.27
N GLU A 41 -9.01 -12.10 -4.25
CA GLU A 41 -9.41 -11.02 -3.34
C GLU A 41 -9.54 -9.67 -4.08
N VAL A 42 -8.56 -9.33 -4.93
CA VAL A 42 -8.62 -8.11 -5.75
C VAL A 42 -9.79 -8.14 -6.73
N ILE A 43 -9.94 -9.24 -7.48
CA ILE A 43 -11.06 -9.40 -8.42
C ILE A 43 -12.39 -9.39 -7.68
N GLY A 44 -12.46 -10.04 -6.51
CA GLY A 44 -13.63 -10.03 -5.65
C GLY A 44 -14.03 -8.61 -5.22
N GLY A 45 -13.06 -7.78 -4.84
CA GLY A 45 -13.28 -6.38 -4.51
C GLY A 45 -13.81 -5.57 -5.70
N VAL A 46 -13.25 -5.79 -6.89
CA VAL A 46 -13.73 -5.13 -8.14
C VAL A 46 -15.16 -5.55 -8.48
N ILE A 47 -15.47 -6.85 -8.33
CA ILE A 47 -16.84 -7.37 -8.60
C ILE A 47 -17.85 -6.78 -7.60
N LEU A 48 -17.53 -6.75 -6.31
CA LEU A 48 -18.38 -6.16 -5.27
C LEU A 48 -18.47 -4.62 -5.38
N GLY A 49 -17.55 -4.01 -6.09
CA GLY A 49 -17.46 -2.58 -6.27
C GLY A 49 -18.52 -1.96 -7.20
N PRO A 50 -18.49 -0.64 -7.40
CA PRO A 50 -19.52 0.11 -8.13
C PRO A 50 -19.58 -0.24 -9.61
N THR A 51 -18.53 -0.82 -10.19
CA THR A 51 -18.43 -1.12 -11.61
C THR A 51 -19.23 -2.34 -12.04
N VAL A 52 -19.43 -3.32 -11.16
CA VAL A 52 -20.13 -4.58 -11.45
C VAL A 52 -21.40 -4.69 -10.61
N MET A 53 -21.29 -5.14 -9.35
CA MET A 53 -22.48 -5.35 -8.50
C MET A 53 -23.13 -4.04 -8.04
N GLY A 54 -22.36 -2.97 -7.93
CA GLY A 54 -22.90 -1.64 -7.62
C GLY A 54 -23.81 -1.05 -8.71
N ARG A 55 -23.88 -1.67 -9.91
CA ARG A 55 -24.88 -1.32 -10.94
C ARG A 55 -26.26 -1.88 -10.64
N ILE A 56 -26.36 -2.86 -9.75
CA ILE A 56 -27.65 -3.39 -9.30
C ILE A 56 -28.32 -2.32 -8.41
N PRO A 57 -29.59 -1.96 -8.69
CA PRO A 57 -30.29 -0.96 -7.90
C PRO A 57 -30.25 -1.29 -6.40
N ASN A 58 -29.92 -0.30 -5.59
CA ASN A 58 -29.81 -0.38 -4.13
C ASN A 58 -28.72 -1.32 -3.55
N PHE A 59 -27.97 -2.06 -4.36
CA PHE A 59 -26.92 -2.95 -3.86
C PHE A 59 -25.90 -2.22 -2.97
N THR A 60 -25.32 -1.13 -3.48
CA THR A 60 -24.33 -0.36 -2.74
C THR A 60 -24.89 0.22 -1.45
N ASN A 61 -26.11 0.76 -1.48
CA ASN A 61 -26.73 1.35 -0.31
C ASN A 61 -27.10 0.30 0.77
N THR A 62 -27.39 -0.92 0.34
CA THR A 62 -27.78 -2.02 1.27
C THR A 62 -26.57 -2.72 1.85
N ILE A 63 -25.56 -3.03 1.02
CA ILE A 63 -24.39 -3.82 1.45
C ILE A 63 -23.27 -2.92 1.96
N PHE A 64 -23.06 -1.75 1.34
CA PHE A 64 -22.01 -0.80 1.65
C PHE A 64 -22.58 0.60 1.89
N PRO A 65 -23.39 0.82 2.94
CA PRO A 65 -23.95 2.13 3.21
C PRO A 65 -22.82 3.14 3.46
N GLN A 66 -23.00 4.37 2.98
CA GLN A 66 -21.97 5.43 3.07
C GLN A 66 -21.50 5.69 4.50
N THR A 67 -22.37 5.48 5.48
CA THR A 67 -22.04 5.60 6.91
C THR A 67 -20.99 4.57 7.36
N SER A 68 -20.98 3.37 6.80
CA SER A 68 -20.08 2.28 7.19
C SER A 68 -18.76 2.28 6.40
N ILE A 69 -18.70 2.92 5.24
CA ILE A 69 -17.51 2.94 4.37
C ILE A 69 -16.28 3.49 5.10
N HIS A 70 -16.42 4.58 5.87
CA HIS A 70 -15.29 5.15 6.60
C HIS A 70 -14.68 4.18 7.62
N LEU A 71 -15.50 3.41 8.34
CA LEU A 71 -14.99 2.39 9.27
C LEU A 71 -14.42 1.19 8.54
N LEU A 72 -15.01 0.79 7.44
CA LEU A 72 -14.48 -0.28 6.60
C LEU A 72 -13.09 0.09 6.06
N THR A 73 -12.93 1.33 5.57
CA THR A 73 -11.65 1.87 5.12
C THR A 73 -10.64 1.91 6.26
N LEU A 74 -11.02 2.40 7.42
CA LEU A 74 -10.14 2.44 8.60
C LEU A 74 -9.67 1.03 8.99
N THR A 75 -10.59 0.07 9.03
CA THR A 75 -10.30 -1.33 9.37
C THR A 75 -9.33 -1.95 8.36
N SER A 76 -9.56 -1.71 7.06
CA SER A 76 -8.67 -2.21 6.01
C SER A 76 -7.28 -1.57 6.07
N THR A 77 -7.19 -0.28 6.37
CA THR A 77 -5.91 0.43 6.54
C THR A 77 -5.13 -0.12 7.73
N ILE A 78 -5.78 -0.34 8.87
CA ILE A 78 -5.14 -0.95 10.04
C ILE A 78 -4.66 -2.37 9.70
N GLY A 79 -5.47 -3.15 9.01
CA GLY A 79 -5.09 -4.49 8.54
C GLY A 79 -3.87 -4.47 7.62
N LEU A 80 -3.80 -3.51 6.69
CA LEU A 80 -2.67 -3.32 5.80
C LEU A 80 -1.40 -2.92 6.56
N VAL A 81 -1.50 -2.02 7.53
CA VAL A 81 -0.37 -1.60 8.37
C VAL A 81 0.22 -2.79 9.12
N PHE A 82 -0.62 -3.61 9.76
CA PHE A 82 -0.14 -4.82 10.46
C PHE A 82 0.44 -5.86 9.50
N PHE A 83 -0.17 -6.05 8.34
CA PHE A 83 0.34 -6.94 7.31
C PHE A 83 1.76 -6.53 6.86
N LEU A 84 1.97 -5.24 6.55
CA LEU A 84 3.28 -4.72 6.16
C LEU A 84 4.30 -4.79 7.30
N PHE A 85 3.87 -4.59 8.54
CA PHE A 85 4.73 -4.74 9.72
C PHE A 85 5.22 -6.19 9.87
N ILE A 86 4.34 -7.18 9.75
CA ILE A 86 4.70 -8.60 9.83
C ILE A 86 5.70 -8.96 8.73
N ILE A 87 5.43 -8.58 7.49
CA ILE A 87 6.36 -8.80 6.37
C ILE A 87 7.71 -8.10 6.63
N GLY A 88 7.68 -6.87 7.14
CA GLY A 88 8.89 -6.13 7.46
C GLY A 88 9.80 -6.84 8.48
N ILE A 89 9.22 -7.60 9.42
CA ILE A 89 9.97 -8.43 10.37
C ILE A 89 10.56 -9.68 9.68
N GLU A 90 9.86 -10.27 8.73
CA GLU A 90 10.30 -11.49 8.03
C GLU A 90 11.42 -11.23 7.02
N ILE A 91 11.60 -9.99 6.55
CA ILE A 91 12.61 -9.66 5.53
C ILE A 91 14.03 -9.73 6.08
N ASP A 92 14.88 -10.56 5.48
CA ASP A 92 16.31 -10.62 5.76
C ASP A 92 17.07 -9.48 5.06
N ILE A 93 17.42 -8.45 5.85
CA ILE A 93 18.19 -7.28 5.37
C ILE A 93 19.60 -7.70 4.88
N GLY A 94 20.18 -8.79 5.39
CA GLY A 94 21.48 -9.30 4.97
C GLY A 94 21.44 -9.78 3.52
N LEU A 95 20.43 -10.57 3.16
CA LEU A 95 20.19 -11.04 1.81
C LEU A 95 19.88 -9.89 0.83
N LEU A 96 19.13 -8.87 1.29
CA LEU A 96 18.86 -7.67 0.51
C LEU A 96 20.15 -6.94 0.11
N LYS A 97 21.05 -6.72 1.06
CA LYS A 97 22.34 -6.05 0.82
C LYS A 97 23.25 -6.84 -0.12
N LYS A 98 23.29 -8.17 0.01
CA LYS A 98 24.11 -9.05 -0.83
C LYS A 98 23.73 -8.98 -2.30
N ASN A 99 22.45 -8.80 -2.60
CA ASN A 99 21.90 -8.79 -3.95
C ASN A 99 21.55 -7.37 -4.47
N ALA A 100 21.98 -6.32 -3.79
CA ALA A 100 21.57 -4.94 -4.07
C ALA A 100 21.78 -4.50 -5.52
N LYS A 101 22.88 -4.89 -6.16
CA LYS A 101 23.15 -4.51 -7.58
C LYS A 101 22.14 -5.13 -8.54
N ALA A 102 21.84 -6.44 -8.36
CA ALA A 102 20.86 -7.13 -9.20
C ALA A 102 19.44 -6.59 -8.94
N SER A 103 19.09 -6.36 -7.68
CA SER A 103 17.80 -5.75 -7.28
C SER A 103 17.63 -4.36 -7.89
N LEU A 104 18.67 -3.53 -7.88
CA LEU A 104 18.63 -2.20 -8.47
C LEU A 104 18.41 -2.25 -9.99
N ALA A 105 19.08 -3.18 -10.69
CA ALA A 105 18.90 -3.36 -12.12
C ALA A 105 17.48 -3.83 -12.47
N ILE A 106 16.93 -4.78 -11.70
CA ILE A 106 15.56 -5.27 -11.87
C ILE A 106 14.55 -4.15 -11.57
N SER A 107 14.77 -3.40 -10.47
CA SER A 107 13.93 -2.25 -10.11
C SER A 107 13.95 -1.18 -11.21
N ALA A 108 15.12 -0.82 -11.70
CA ALA A 108 15.25 0.17 -12.78
C ALA A 108 14.52 -0.26 -14.05
N ALA A 109 14.69 -1.51 -14.48
CA ALA A 109 14.00 -2.06 -15.65
C ALA A 109 12.47 -2.11 -15.41
N GLY A 110 12.06 -2.59 -14.24
CA GLY A 110 10.66 -2.70 -13.82
C GLY A 110 9.95 -1.36 -13.69
N LEU A 111 10.68 -0.25 -13.59
CA LEU A 111 10.13 1.10 -13.54
C LEU A 111 10.22 1.80 -14.91
N ILE A 112 11.39 1.81 -15.54
CA ILE A 112 11.64 2.55 -16.80
C ILE A 112 10.78 2.02 -17.94
N ILE A 113 10.66 0.69 -18.06
CA ILE A 113 9.88 0.08 -19.15
C ILE A 113 8.39 0.41 -19.05
N PRO A 114 7.69 0.21 -17.90
CA PRO A 114 6.29 0.60 -17.77
C PRO A 114 6.06 2.11 -17.87
N LEU A 115 6.96 2.95 -17.33
CA LEU A 115 6.88 4.39 -17.49
C LEU A 115 6.95 4.81 -18.97
N GLY A 116 7.87 4.22 -19.73
CA GLY A 116 7.98 4.47 -21.16
C GLY A 116 6.75 4.02 -21.96
N LEU A 117 6.24 2.84 -21.67
CA LEU A 117 5.01 2.32 -22.28
C LEU A 117 3.78 3.16 -21.90
N GLY A 118 3.69 3.54 -20.62
CA GLY A 118 2.63 4.41 -20.11
C GLY A 118 2.64 5.78 -20.79
N ALA A 119 3.82 6.38 -20.97
CA ALA A 119 3.97 7.62 -21.72
C ALA A 119 3.57 7.45 -23.19
N ALA A 120 3.95 6.36 -23.84
CA ALA A 120 3.57 6.08 -25.23
C ALA A 120 2.05 5.91 -25.38
N ILE A 121 1.39 5.19 -24.48
CA ILE A 121 -0.07 4.99 -24.48
C ILE A 121 -0.79 6.30 -24.12
N ALA A 122 -0.22 7.15 -23.31
CA ALA A 122 -0.80 8.43 -22.91
C ALA A 122 -1.04 9.36 -24.12
N VAL A 123 -0.20 9.30 -25.15
CA VAL A 123 -0.32 10.19 -26.33
C VAL A 123 -1.64 10.00 -27.05
N PRO A 124 -2.03 8.79 -27.54
CA PRO A 124 -3.34 8.59 -28.18
C PRO A 124 -4.50 8.82 -27.20
N ILE A 125 -4.36 8.52 -25.91
CA ILE A 125 -5.42 8.78 -24.94
C ILE A 125 -5.64 10.30 -24.81
N TYR A 126 -4.58 11.08 -24.71
CA TYR A 126 -4.68 12.53 -24.64
C TYR A 126 -5.40 13.10 -25.87
N ASN A 127 -4.98 12.69 -27.05
CA ASN A 127 -5.54 13.22 -28.31
C ASN A 127 -7.03 12.92 -28.51
N ASN A 128 -7.54 11.82 -27.93
CA ASN A 128 -8.91 11.38 -28.14
C ASN A 128 -9.86 11.65 -26.96
N PHE A 129 -9.33 11.78 -25.74
CA PHE A 129 -10.16 11.77 -24.52
C PHE A 129 -9.82 12.87 -23.52
N ALA A 130 -8.74 13.65 -23.72
CA ALA A 130 -8.42 14.68 -22.75
C ALA A 130 -9.42 15.84 -22.80
N GLU A 131 -9.83 16.29 -21.62
CA GLU A 131 -10.68 17.47 -21.49
C GLU A 131 -9.93 18.76 -21.82
N ALA A 132 -10.67 19.77 -22.26
CA ALA A 132 -10.10 21.08 -22.56
C ALA A 132 -9.47 21.70 -21.30
N GLY A 133 -8.20 22.12 -21.42
CA GLY A 133 -7.44 22.76 -20.33
C GLY A 133 -6.44 21.85 -19.63
N VAL A 134 -6.46 20.55 -19.85
CA VAL A 134 -5.45 19.63 -19.31
C VAL A 134 -4.13 19.80 -20.08
N LYS A 135 -3.04 20.12 -19.36
CA LYS A 135 -1.71 20.30 -19.98
C LYS A 135 -1.13 18.94 -20.42
N TYR A 136 -0.74 18.87 -21.68
CA TYR A 136 -0.21 17.66 -22.32
C TYR A 136 0.89 16.95 -21.52
N GLY A 137 1.92 17.69 -21.06
CA GLY A 137 3.03 17.09 -20.32
C GLY A 137 2.62 16.49 -18.98
N TYR A 138 1.69 17.12 -18.27
CA TYR A 138 1.21 16.62 -16.98
C TYR A 138 0.34 15.37 -17.14
N PHE A 139 -0.46 15.33 -18.19
CA PHE A 139 -1.28 14.15 -18.51
C PHE A 139 -0.38 12.95 -18.83
N ILE A 140 0.62 13.12 -19.70
CA ILE A 140 1.55 12.03 -20.04
C ILE A 140 2.28 11.55 -18.80
N LEU A 141 2.79 12.47 -17.98
CA LEU A 141 3.50 12.12 -16.74
C LEU A 141 2.59 11.33 -15.80
N PHE A 142 1.35 11.78 -15.61
CA PHE A 142 0.38 11.10 -14.75
C PHE A 142 0.10 9.68 -15.24
N VAL A 143 -0.22 9.49 -16.52
CA VAL A 143 -0.50 8.16 -17.10
C VAL A 143 0.73 7.27 -17.05
N ALA A 144 1.92 7.80 -17.36
CA ALA A 144 3.17 7.05 -17.26
C ALA A 144 3.40 6.54 -15.84
N VAL A 145 3.26 7.40 -14.84
CA VAL A 145 3.42 7.04 -13.43
C VAL A 145 2.34 6.04 -13.01
N ALA A 146 1.08 6.25 -13.39
CA ALA A 146 -0.02 5.33 -13.06
C ALA A 146 0.20 3.91 -13.63
N VAL A 147 0.80 3.78 -14.81
CA VAL A 147 1.17 2.47 -15.40
C VAL A 147 2.42 1.89 -14.76
N GLY A 148 3.35 2.74 -14.29
CA GLY A 148 4.62 2.33 -13.69
C GLY A 148 4.55 1.94 -12.22
N ILE A 149 3.49 2.36 -11.50
CA ILE A 149 3.35 2.04 -10.07
C ILE A 149 3.09 0.55 -9.87
N THR A 150 3.86 -0.03 -8.97
CA THR A 150 3.71 -1.42 -8.50
C THR A 150 3.09 -1.44 -7.10
N ALA A 151 2.67 -2.61 -6.64
CA ALA A 151 2.11 -2.80 -5.31
C ALA A 151 2.92 -3.83 -4.52
N PHE A 152 3.92 -3.36 -3.77
CA PHE A 152 4.75 -4.20 -2.90
C PHE A 152 3.95 -5.13 -1.97
N PRO A 153 2.84 -4.70 -1.33
CA PRO A 153 2.05 -5.60 -0.49
C PRO A 153 1.49 -6.81 -1.25
N VAL A 154 1.08 -6.61 -2.50
CA VAL A 154 0.56 -7.69 -3.36
C VAL A 154 1.68 -8.68 -3.72
N LEU A 155 2.86 -8.17 -4.08
CA LEU A 155 4.04 -8.99 -4.35
C LEU A 155 4.43 -9.83 -3.13
N CYS A 156 4.49 -9.23 -1.95
CA CYS A 156 4.77 -9.93 -0.70
C CYS A 156 3.79 -11.07 -0.47
N ARG A 157 2.51 -10.81 -0.64
CA ARG A 157 1.48 -11.81 -0.44
C ARG A 157 1.60 -12.98 -1.41
N ILE A 158 1.87 -12.70 -2.69
CA ILE A 158 2.12 -13.73 -3.70
C ILE A 158 3.33 -14.59 -3.31
N LEU A 159 4.44 -13.97 -2.92
CA LEU A 159 5.66 -14.69 -2.54
C LEU A 159 5.48 -15.53 -1.28
N THR A 160 4.74 -15.04 -0.29
CA THR A 160 4.39 -15.79 0.92
C THR A 160 3.50 -16.99 0.59
N GLU A 161 2.44 -16.82 -0.19
CA GLU A 161 1.52 -17.89 -0.57
C GLU A 161 2.19 -18.97 -1.44
N THR A 162 3.11 -18.56 -2.30
CA THR A 162 3.88 -19.48 -3.17
C THR A 162 5.12 -20.08 -2.49
N ARG A 163 5.39 -19.71 -1.23
CA ARG A 163 6.58 -20.13 -0.46
C ARG A 163 7.91 -19.79 -1.15
N LEU A 164 7.95 -18.67 -1.86
CA LEU A 164 9.14 -18.19 -2.54
C LEU A 164 9.87 -17.08 -1.78
N LEU A 165 9.36 -16.65 -0.62
CA LEU A 165 9.88 -15.51 0.14
C LEU A 165 11.37 -15.66 0.46
N ASP A 166 11.78 -16.85 0.92
CA ASP A 166 13.16 -17.16 1.35
C ASP A 166 14.08 -17.61 0.20
N THR A 167 13.55 -17.66 -1.02
CA THR A 167 14.35 -18.02 -2.19
C THR A 167 15.13 -16.83 -2.74
N THR A 168 16.24 -17.10 -3.46
CA THR A 168 17.01 -16.03 -4.12
C THR A 168 16.14 -15.18 -5.04
N VAL A 169 15.20 -15.81 -5.76
CA VAL A 169 14.27 -15.11 -6.67
C VAL A 169 13.30 -14.24 -5.87
N GLY A 170 12.75 -14.77 -4.78
CA GLY A 170 11.83 -14.01 -3.91
C GLY A 170 12.52 -12.80 -3.29
N VAL A 171 13.73 -12.98 -2.75
CA VAL A 171 14.52 -11.89 -2.16
C VAL A 171 14.85 -10.82 -3.21
N LEU A 172 15.24 -11.20 -4.43
CA LEU A 172 15.50 -10.26 -5.53
C LEU A 172 14.22 -9.50 -5.92
N ALA A 173 13.09 -10.21 -6.06
CA ALA A 173 11.80 -9.60 -6.39
C ALA A 173 11.33 -8.63 -5.30
N LEU A 174 11.45 -9.02 -4.02
CA LEU A 174 11.12 -8.15 -2.88
C LEU A 174 11.97 -6.88 -2.86
N SER A 175 13.30 -7.04 -3.01
CA SER A 175 14.21 -5.90 -3.01
C SER A 175 13.91 -4.92 -4.14
N ALA A 176 13.62 -5.44 -5.33
CA ALA A 176 13.25 -4.64 -6.48
C ALA A 176 11.87 -3.98 -6.28
N GLY A 177 10.91 -4.71 -5.69
CA GLY A 177 9.58 -4.20 -5.36
C GLY A 177 9.61 -3.03 -4.39
N ILE A 178 10.41 -3.11 -3.31
CA ILE A 178 10.62 -2.00 -2.37
C ILE A 178 11.17 -0.77 -3.12
N GLY A 179 12.19 -0.96 -3.96
CA GLY A 179 12.77 0.12 -4.74
C GLY A 179 11.77 0.77 -5.68
N ASN A 180 10.94 -0.02 -6.35
CA ASN A 180 9.89 0.46 -7.24
C ASN A 180 8.81 1.23 -6.48
N ASP A 181 8.33 0.71 -5.35
CA ASP A 181 7.30 1.38 -4.55
C ASP A 181 7.79 2.74 -4.04
N VAL A 182 8.96 2.80 -3.42
CA VAL A 182 9.53 4.07 -2.95
C VAL A 182 9.68 5.08 -4.10
N THR A 183 10.20 4.63 -5.23
CA THR A 183 10.39 5.51 -6.40
C THR A 183 9.05 5.92 -7.01
N GLY A 184 8.11 4.99 -7.11
CA GLY A 184 6.75 5.25 -7.61
C GLY A 184 6.02 6.28 -6.75
N TRP A 185 6.15 6.21 -5.43
CA TRP A 185 5.54 7.19 -4.51
C TRP A 185 6.15 8.58 -4.67
N VAL A 186 7.48 8.68 -4.82
CA VAL A 186 8.15 9.95 -5.10
C VAL A 186 7.68 10.55 -6.42
N LEU A 187 7.59 9.73 -7.47
CA LEU A 187 7.11 10.16 -8.79
C LEU A 187 5.64 10.58 -8.75
N LEU A 188 4.80 9.86 -8.01
CA LEU A 188 3.39 10.22 -7.85
C LEU A 188 3.23 11.55 -7.10
N ALA A 189 3.94 11.72 -5.98
CA ALA A 189 3.94 12.97 -5.24
C ALA A 189 4.40 14.14 -6.11
N LEU A 190 5.48 13.96 -6.89
CA LEU A 190 5.95 14.96 -7.85
C LEU A 190 4.90 15.27 -8.92
N THR A 191 4.24 14.25 -9.46
CA THR A 191 3.20 14.41 -10.50
C THR A 191 2.02 15.20 -9.97
N VAL A 192 1.51 14.84 -8.80
CA VAL A 192 0.40 15.55 -8.14
C VAL A 192 0.77 17.01 -7.85
N ALA A 193 2.00 17.27 -7.41
CA ALA A 193 2.48 18.64 -7.20
C ALA A 193 2.54 19.46 -8.49
N LEU A 194 3.04 18.87 -9.57
CA LEU A 194 3.13 19.53 -10.87
C LEU A 194 1.74 19.80 -11.49
N VAL A 195 0.80 18.89 -11.30
CA VAL A 195 -0.59 19.03 -11.79
C VAL A 195 -1.31 20.14 -11.03
N ASN A 196 -1.15 20.18 -9.71
CA ASN A 196 -1.80 21.18 -8.84
C ASN A 196 -1.09 22.53 -8.79
N ALA A 197 -0.19 22.81 -9.69
CA ALA A 197 0.67 23.97 -10.04
C ALA A 197 0.65 25.26 -9.18
N SER A 198 -0.17 25.34 -8.14
CA SER A 198 -0.11 26.45 -7.17
C SER A 198 0.95 26.24 -6.08
N THR A 199 1.51 25.04 -5.93
CA THR A 199 2.37 24.72 -4.78
C THR A 199 3.36 23.57 -5.01
N GLY A 200 4.21 23.65 -6.03
CA GLY A 200 5.34 22.71 -6.19
C GLY A 200 6.22 22.58 -4.92
N LEU A 201 6.19 23.61 -4.06
CA LEU A 201 6.83 23.59 -2.74
C LEU A 201 6.19 22.59 -1.76
N VAL A 202 4.89 22.34 -1.83
CA VAL A 202 4.21 21.40 -0.91
C VAL A 202 4.70 19.98 -1.11
N ALA A 203 4.89 19.53 -2.36
CA ALA A 203 5.43 18.19 -2.61
C ALA A 203 6.88 18.07 -2.12
N LEU A 204 7.68 19.11 -2.25
CA LEU A 204 9.03 19.12 -1.70
C LEU A 204 8.99 19.01 -0.17
N TYR A 205 8.09 19.72 0.51
CA TYR A 205 7.93 19.60 1.96
C TYR A 205 7.46 18.22 2.38
N VAL A 206 6.48 17.61 1.71
CA VAL A 206 6.03 16.24 1.95
C VAL A 206 7.18 15.25 1.82
N LEU A 207 7.96 15.35 0.74
CA LEU A 207 9.12 14.49 0.50
C LEU A 207 10.19 14.67 1.58
N LEU A 208 10.59 15.91 1.88
CA LEU A 208 11.61 16.21 2.90
C LEU A 208 11.15 15.75 4.30
N THR A 209 9.89 15.93 4.64
CA THR A 209 9.33 15.49 5.92
C THR A 209 9.32 13.97 6.00
N GLY A 210 8.95 13.25 4.93
CA GLY A 210 9.01 11.79 4.86
C GLY A 210 10.43 11.25 5.01
N ILE A 211 11.40 11.86 4.31
CA ILE A 211 12.82 11.51 4.46
C ILE A 211 13.30 11.80 5.89
N GLY A 212 13.00 12.97 6.43
CA GLY A 212 13.36 13.35 7.80
C GLY A 212 12.77 12.40 8.84
N PHE A 213 11.53 12.00 8.67
CA PHE A 213 10.87 11.02 9.53
C PHE A 213 11.53 9.63 9.45
N THR A 214 11.87 9.18 8.24
CA THR A 214 12.60 7.92 8.06
C THR A 214 13.95 7.94 8.75
N ILE A 215 14.71 9.03 8.60
CA ILE A 215 16.00 9.23 9.30
C ILE A 215 15.79 9.24 10.81
N PHE A 216 14.74 9.92 11.29
CA PHE A 216 14.40 9.95 12.72
C PHE A 216 14.12 8.55 13.26
N LEU A 217 13.35 7.71 12.57
CA LEU A 217 13.09 6.34 13.00
C LEU A 217 14.35 5.46 12.97
N LEU A 218 15.17 5.58 11.92
CA LEU A 218 16.35 4.73 11.72
C LEU A 218 17.53 5.09 12.65
N LEU A 219 17.65 6.34 13.10
CA LEU A 219 18.76 6.77 13.94
C LEU A 219 18.31 6.92 15.41
N PRO A 220 17.66 8.02 15.85
CA PRO A 220 17.27 8.15 17.25
C PRO A 220 16.17 7.17 17.67
N GLY A 221 15.23 6.86 16.79
CA GLY A 221 14.17 5.90 17.07
C GLY A 221 14.71 4.50 17.35
N ARG A 222 15.62 4.02 16.51
CA ARG A 222 16.30 2.73 16.73
C ARG A 222 17.12 2.71 18.02
N TRP A 223 17.77 3.82 18.36
CA TRP A 223 18.52 3.92 19.61
C TRP A 223 17.59 3.86 20.83
N ALA A 224 16.53 4.64 20.82
CA ALA A 224 15.53 4.66 21.88
C ALA A 224 14.85 3.29 22.05
N PHE A 225 14.48 2.63 20.95
CA PHE A 225 13.88 1.31 20.96
C PHE A 225 14.82 0.24 21.55
N ARG A 226 16.09 0.24 21.16
CA ARG A 226 17.10 -0.66 21.71
C ARG A 226 17.35 -0.41 23.19
N TRP A 227 17.41 0.86 23.60
CA TRP A 227 17.56 1.23 25.01
C TRP A 227 16.39 0.69 25.84
N LEU A 228 15.17 0.85 25.35
CA LEU A 228 13.97 0.35 26.00
C LEU A 228 13.95 -1.19 26.06
N ALA A 229 14.32 -1.86 24.96
CA ALA A 229 14.40 -3.32 24.89
C ALA A 229 15.44 -3.91 25.89
N ARG A 230 16.56 -3.20 26.12
CA ARG A 230 17.53 -3.56 27.17
C ARG A 230 16.94 -3.40 28.55
N ARG A 231 16.26 -2.27 28.81
CA ARG A 231 15.67 -2.00 30.14
C ARG A 231 14.53 -2.96 30.51
N THR A 232 13.81 -3.48 29.55
CA THR A 232 12.70 -4.42 29.74
C THR A 232 13.12 -5.88 29.77
N GLY A 233 14.41 -6.17 29.58
CA GLY A 233 14.96 -7.55 29.58
C GLY A 233 14.52 -8.36 28.32
N SER A 234 13.93 -7.74 27.32
CA SER A 234 13.50 -8.42 26.10
C SER A 234 14.69 -8.99 25.30
N LEU A 235 15.84 -8.32 25.33
CA LEU A 235 17.05 -8.79 24.65
C LEU A 235 17.71 -9.98 25.34
N GLU A 236 17.55 -10.11 26.65
CA GLU A 236 18.13 -11.21 27.43
C GLU A 236 17.31 -12.48 27.29
N LYS A 237 15.98 -12.34 27.17
CA LYS A 237 15.06 -13.47 27.03
C LYS A 237 14.95 -14.00 25.59
N GLY A 238 15.49 -13.27 24.61
CA GLY A 238 15.36 -13.63 23.19
C GLY A 238 13.94 -13.48 22.63
N GLU A 239 12.99 -13.07 23.46
CA GLU A 239 11.58 -12.88 23.09
C GLU A 239 11.10 -11.48 23.53
N PRO A 240 10.22 -10.83 22.76
CA PRO A 240 9.67 -9.54 23.13
C PRO A 240 8.75 -9.71 24.35
N THR A 241 8.97 -8.90 25.39
CA THR A 241 8.04 -8.83 26.52
C THR A 241 6.70 -8.24 26.06
N ALA A 242 5.59 -8.53 26.78
CA ALA A 242 4.28 -7.96 26.47
C ALA A 242 4.32 -6.42 26.40
N PHE A 243 5.09 -5.78 27.27
CA PHE A 243 5.31 -4.33 27.25
C PHE A 243 5.99 -3.88 25.94
N MET A 244 7.08 -4.55 25.53
CA MET A 244 7.77 -4.22 24.28
C MET A 244 6.87 -4.44 23.05
N MET A 245 6.07 -5.51 23.04
CA MET A 245 5.10 -5.73 21.97
C MET A 245 4.08 -4.57 21.88
N THR A 246 3.55 -4.15 23.02
CA THR A 246 2.61 -3.01 23.07
C THR A 246 3.27 -1.72 22.57
N VAL A 247 4.49 -1.42 23.02
CA VAL A 247 5.24 -0.24 22.54
C VAL A 247 5.49 -0.32 21.03
N THR A 248 5.86 -1.49 20.52
CA THR A 248 6.07 -1.69 19.08
C THR A 248 4.81 -1.40 18.29
N LEU A 249 3.68 -1.96 18.70
CA LEU A 249 2.39 -1.72 18.02
C LEU A 249 1.97 -0.25 18.06
N ILE A 250 2.17 0.43 19.21
CA ILE A 250 1.91 1.87 19.32
C ILE A 250 2.80 2.66 18.37
N VAL A 251 4.10 2.37 18.32
CA VAL A 251 5.04 3.07 17.42
C VAL A 251 4.65 2.84 15.95
N VAL A 252 4.26 1.61 15.58
CA VAL A 252 3.80 1.30 14.21
C VAL A 252 2.55 2.10 13.85
N LEU A 253 1.54 2.11 14.71
CA LEU A 253 0.30 2.86 14.47
C LEU A 253 0.52 4.38 14.45
N MET A 254 1.36 4.91 15.35
CA MET A 254 1.73 6.32 15.35
C MET A 254 2.52 6.71 14.09
N SER A 255 3.40 5.83 13.62
CA SER A 255 4.15 6.05 12.37
C SER A 255 3.22 6.05 11.16
N ALA A 256 2.28 5.12 11.09
CA ALA A 256 1.26 5.07 10.03
C ALA A 256 0.39 6.34 10.04
N PHE A 257 -0.09 6.76 11.21
CA PHE A 257 -0.86 7.98 11.37
C PHE A 257 -0.07 9.24 10.99
N PHE A 258 1.20 9.32 11.36
CA PHE A 258 2.06 10.44 10.99
C PHE A 258 2.27 10.54 9.48
N THR A 259 2.52 9.42 8.79
CA THR A 259 2.67 9.40 7.34
C THR A 259 1.37 9.76 6.61
N ASP A 260 0.23 9.41 7.18
CA ASP A 260 -1.09 9.81 6.68
C ASP A 260 -1.29 11.33 6.78
N ILE A 261 -0.98 11.94 7.93
CA ILE A 261 -1.07 13.41 8.13
C ILE A 261 -0.15 14.19 7.18
N ILE A 262 1.04 13.68 6.89
CA ILE A 262 1.99 14.34 5.96
C ILE A 262 1.44 14.35 4.52
N GLY A 263 0.41 13.55 4.21
CA GLY A 263 -0.18 13.48 2.88
C GLY A 263 0.54 12.52 1.93
N ILE A 264 1.30 11.56 2.46
CA ILE A 264 1.86 10.48 1.65
C ILE A 264 0.76 9.49 1.30
N HIS A 265 -0.17 9.22 2.21
CA HIS A 265 -1.29 8.28 2.05
C HIS A 265 -2.56 8.88 1.40
N PRO A 266 -2.97 10.15 1.64
CA PRO A 266 -4.19 10.70 1.04
C PRO A 266 -4.16 10.84 -0.48
N ILE A 267 -2.99 10.72 -1.11
CA ILE A 267 -2.85 10.69 -2.58
C ILE A 267 -3.57 9.46 -3.17
N PHE A 268 -3.83 8.44 -2.36
CA PHE A 268 -4.50 7.19 -2.74
C PHE A 268 -5.91 7.04 -2.18
N GLY A 269 -6.42 7.99 -1.41
CA GLY A 269 -7.63 7.87 -0.60
C GLY A 269 -8.80 8.77 -0.98
N HIS A 270 -8.77 9.43 -2.14
CA HIS A 270 -9.92 10.20 -2.66
C HIS A 270 -10.27 9.82 -4.06
#